data_8f95f8dba8b7431ce30ab3fadafb4e04
#
_entry.id   8f95f8dba8b7431ce30ab3fadafb4e04
#
_cell.length_a   1.000
_cell.length_b   1.000
_cell.length_c   1.000
_cell.angle_alpha   90.00
_cell.angle_beta   90.00
_cell.angle_gamma   90.00
#
_symmetry.space_group_name_H-M   'P 1'
#
loop_
_entity.id
_entity.type
_entity.pdbx_description
1 polymer ?
#
loop_
_entity_poly.entity_id
_entity_poly.type
_entity_poly.pdbx_seq_one_letter_code
_entity_poly.pdbx_strand_id
1 'polypeptide(L)'
;MGQMKHPKKRARAASPHLYDASGPSAHEPSRYFLGPQDSATDTSEWRPLRPGVRIRDLFKGPDLHIALLSYIPGACVPMHVHTGDEHIFVVQGSQSDEQGDYPAGSYIFNPAGTSHSVQSEEGCLVLIQWRSPVAFIDDNPIS
;
A
#
# COMPACT_ATOMS: atom_id res chain seq x y z
N MET A 1 -40.06 -31.55 9.36
CA MET A 1 -40.17 -30.10 9.16
C MET A 1 -38.76 -29.56 8.94
N GLY A 2 -38.37 -29.37 7.69
CA GLY A 2 -37.05 -28.86 7.31
C GLY A 2 -37.03 -27.35 7.38
N GLN A 3 -36.15 -26.79 8.21
CA GLN A 3 -35.88 -25.36 8.19
C GLN A 3 -35.03 -25.05 6.96
N MET A 4 -35.58 -24.30 6.02
CA MET A 4 -34.85 -23.70 4.91
C MET A 4 -33.88 -22.65 5.46
N LYS A 5 -32.57 -22.95 5.39
CA LYS A 5 -31.52 -21.95 5.64
C LYS A 5 -31.50 -20.99 4.45
N HIS A 6 -31.90 -19.75 4.66
CA HIS A 6 -31.72 -18.68 3.70
C HIS A 6 -30.23 -18.47 3.43
N PRO A 7 -29.78 -18.42 2.15
CA PRO A 7 -28.40 -18.09 1.86
C PRO A 7 -28.14 -16.64 2.27
N LYS A 8 -27.15 -16.44 3.13
CA LYS A 8 -26.63 -15.10 3.43
C LYS A 8 -26.17 -14.47 2.11
N LYS A 9 -26.83 -13.39 1.69
CA LYS A 9 -26.37 -12.59 0.58
C LYS A 9 -24.93 -12.16 0.88
N ARG A 10 -23.97 -12.64 0.08
CA ARG A 10 -22.60 -12.10 0.07
C ARG A 10 -22.71 -10.63 -0.28
N ALA A 11 -22.24 -9.76 0.61
CA ALA A 11 -22.06 -8.37 0.29
C ALA A 11 -21.07 -8.30 -0.88
N ARG A 12 -21.51 -7.73 -2.01
CA ARG A 12 -20.59 -7.38 -3.10
C ARG A 12 -19.56 -6.41 -2.51
N ALA A 13 -18.28 -6.75 -2.64
CA ALA A 13 -17.22 -5.79 -2.40
C ALA A 13 -17.48 -4.59 -3.34
N ALA A 14 -17.81 -3.44 -2.76
CA ALA A 14 -17.84 -2.22 -3.52
C ALA A 14 -16.40 -1.91 -3.92
N SER A 15 -16.16 -1.70 -5.20
CA SER A 15 -14.86 -1.15 -5.65
C SER A 15 -14.56 0.07 -4.80
N PRO A 16 -13.37 0.17 -4.21
CA PRO A 16 -13.04 1.34 -3.41
C PRO A 16 -13.01 2.55 -4.35
N HIS A 17 -14.09 3.30 -4.38
CA HIS A 17 -14.07 4.62 -4.99
C HIS A 17 -13.11 5.46 -4.16
N LEU A 18 -12.08 6.00 -4.82
CA LEU A 18 -11.18 6.98 -4.23
C LEU A 18 -12.05 8.07 -3.56
N TYR A 19 -11.92 8.19 -2.26
CA TYR A 19 -12.56 9.28 -1.53
C TYR A 19 -11.84 10.56 -1.93
N ASP A 20 -12.47 11.34 -2.78
CA ASP A 20 -12.00 12.68 -3.10
C ASP A 20 -12.40 13.63 -1.96
N ALA A 21 -11.42 13.98 -1.14
CA ALA A 21 -11.59 14.90 -0.02
C ALA A 21 -11.70 16.38 -0.44
N SER A 22 -11.85 16.69 -1.72
CA SER A 22 -11.86 18.05 -2.24
C SER A 22 -13.21 18.76 -2.19
N GLY A 23 -14.06 18.49 -1.16
CA GLY A 23 -15.29 19.26 -0.98
C GLY A 23 -16.08 18.86 0.27
N PRO A 24 -16.91 19.78 0.84
CA PRO A 24 -17.77 19.44 1.95
C PRO A 24 -18.98 18.65 1.44
N SER A 25 -18.77 17.43 1.02
CA SER A 25 -19.86 16.50 0.78
C SER A 25 -20.09 15.73 2.07
N ALA A 26 -21.27 15.91 2.65
CA ALA A 26 -21.74 15.14 3.79
C ALA A 26 -22.00 13.68 3.35
N HIS A 27 -20.96 12.97 2.97
CA HIS A 27 -21.03 11.52 2.82
C HIS A 27 -20.80 10.90 4.18
N GLU A 28 -21.75 10.09 4.59
CA GLU A 28 -21.58 9.20 5.75
C GLU A 28 -20.24 8.46 5.62
N PRO A 29 -19.43 8.41 6.70
CA PRO A 29 -18.18 7.67 6.67
C PRO A 29 -18.47 6.22 6.30
N SER A 30 -17.89 5.76 5.20
CA SER A 30 -18.05 4.38 4.74
C SER A 30 -16.86 3.51 5.16
N ARG A 31 -17.15 2.26 5.49
CA ARG A 31 -16.14 1.26 5.83
C ARG A 31 -15.60 0.62 4.55
N TYR A 32 -14.30 0.42 4.50
CA TYR A 32 -13.63 -0.30 3.43
C TYR A 32 -13.34 -1.72 3.87
N PHE A 33 -13.44 -2.64 2.94
CA PHE A 33 -13.09 -4.04 3.14
C PHE A 33 -12.41 -4.57 1.90
N LEU A 34 -11.24 -5.17 2.08
CA LEU A 34 -10.54 -5.94 1.06
C LEU A 34 -10.61 -7.41 1.42
N GLY A 35 -11.17 -8.21 0.51
CA GLY A 35 -11.23 -9.65 0.66
C GLY A 35 -10.02 -10.35 0.03
N PRO A 36 -9.89 -11.67 0.24
CA PRO A 36 -8.81 -12.45 -0.37
C PRO A 36 -8.78 -12.42 -1.91
N GLN A 37 -9.92 -12.14 -2.54
CA GLN A 37 -10.04 -11.99 -3.99
C GLN A 37 -9.46 -10.66 -4.51
N ASP A 38 -9.25 -9.68 -3.63
CA ASP A 38 -8.68 -8.38 -3.98
C ASP A 38 -7.15 -8.43 -3.96
N SER A 39 -6.60 -9.54 -4.40
CA SER A 39 -5.17 -9.80 -4.40
C SER A 39 -4.43 -8.99 -5.48
N ALA A 40 -3.11 -9.04 -5.45
CA ALA A 40 -2.24 -8.41 -6.43
C ALA A 40 -2.47 -8.87 -7.89
N THR A 41 -3.28 -9.91 -8.12
CA THR A 41 -3.64 -10.41 -9.45
C THR A 41 -4.78 -9.63 -10.11
N ASP A 42 -5.60 -8.91 -9.35
CA ASP A 42 -6.56 -7.96 -9.92
C ASP A 42 -5.83 -6.71 -10.36
N THR A 43 -5.72 -6.52 -11.68
CA THR A 43 -4.97 -5.41 -12.27
C THR A 43 -5.83 -4.17 -12.56
N SER A 44 -7.14 -4.22 -12.29
CA SER A 44 -8.07 -3.18 -12.72
C SER A 44 -7.83 -1.80 -12.10
N GLU A 45 -7.20 -1.75 -10.92
CA GLU A 45 -6.94 -0.51 -10.18
C GLU A 45 -5.45 -0.28 -9.89
N TRP A 46 -4.59 -1.12 -10.44
CA TRP A 46 -3.16 -1.02 -10.28
C TRP A 46 -2.56 -0.08 -11.33
N ARG A 47 -1.74 0.85 -10.88
CA ARG A 47 -0.98 1.74 -11.76
C ARG A 47 0.52 1.66 -11.49
N PRO A 48 1.37 1.94 -12.48
CA PRO A 48 2.81 2.02 -12.25
C PRO A 48 3.14 3.11 -11.22
N LEU A 49 4.04 2.80 -10.30
CA LEU A 49 4.62 3.76 -9.37
C LEU A 49 6.08 4.06 -9.73
N ARG A 50 6.85 3.00 -9.93
CA ARG A 50 8.26 3.01 -10.35
C ARG A 50 8.56 1.76 -11.16
N PRO A 51 9.72 1.67 -11.82
CA PRO A 51 10.11 0.44 -12.49
C PRO A 51 10.03 -0.77 -11.55
N GLY A 52 9.22 -1.75 -11.91
CA GLY A 52 9.00 -2.95 -11.11
C GLY A 52 8.09 -2.81 -9.89
N VAL A 53 7.58 -1.61 -9.61
CA VAL A 53 6.68 -1.35 -8.48
C VAL A 53 5.36 -0.76 -8.97
N ARG A 54 4.27 -1.39 -8.57
CA ARG A 54 2.91 -0.92 -8.85
C ARG A 54 2.21 -0.57 -7.54
N ILE A 55 1.28 0.38 -7.63
CA ILE A 55 0.49 0.84 -6.49
C ILE A 55 -1.00 0.70 -6.79
N ARG A 56 -1.75 0.31 -5.76
CA ARG A 56 -3.20 0.38 -5.70
C ARG A 56 -3.60 1.24 -4.52
N ASP A 57 -4.17 2.41 -4.80
CA ASP A 57 -4.63 3.32 -3.76
C ASP A 57 -5.88 2.75 -3.08
N LEU A 58 -5.89 2.69 -1.76
CA LEU A 58 -7.03 2.27 -0.95
C LEU A 58 -7.75 3.45 -0.32
N PHE A 59 -6.98 4.44 0.14
CA PHE A 59 -7.48 5.68 0.68
C PHE A 59 -6.47 6.80 0.43
N LYS A 60 -6.95 7.97 0.02
CA LYS A 60 -6.11 9.14 -0.17
C LYS A 60 -6.83 10.37 0.39
N GLY A 61 -6.40 10.81 1.54
CA GLY A 61 -6.87 12.01 2.21
C GLY A 61 -5.77 13.07 2.34
N PRO A 62 -6.05 14.21 2.99
CA PRO A 62 -5.09 15.30 3.14
C PRO A 62 -3.89 14.91 4.01
N ASP A 63 -4.09 14.05 5.01
CA ASP A 63 -3.08 13.70 6.02
C ASP A 63 -2.79 12.21 6.10
N LEU A 64 -3.34 11.42 5.19
CA LEU A 64 -3.20 9.97 5.20
C LEU A 64 -3.37 9.41 3.80
N HIS A 65 -2.42 8.58 3.39
CA HIS A 65 -2.50 7.77 2.18
C HIS A 65 -2.29 6.31 2.56
N ILE A 66 -3.24 5.45 2.22
CA ILE A 66 -3.17 4.01 2.42
C ILE A 66 -3.20 3.33 1.06
N ALA A 67 -2.27 2.43 0.83
CA ALA A 67 -2.13 1.76 -0.46
C ALA A 67 -1.57 0.34 -0.31
N LEU A 68 -1.75 -0.46 -1.36
CA LEU A 68 -0.97 -1.67 -1.59
C LEU A 68 0.15 -1.36 -2.58
N LEU A 69 1.35 -1.83 -2.31
CA LEU A 69 2.46 -1.85 -3.25
C LEU A 69 2.80 -3.28 -3.64
N SER A 70 2.96 -3.52 -4.93
CA SER A 70 3.39 -4.80 -5.48
C SER A 70 4.74 -4.63 -6.15
N TYR A 71 5.72 -5.40 -5.71
CA TYR A 71 7.09 -5.44 -6.23
C TYR A 71 7.29 -6.71 -7.02
N ILE A 72 7.80 -6.60 -8.25
CA ILE A 72 8.33 -7.77 -8.95
C ILE A 72 9.66 -8.19 -8.33
N PRO A 73 10.12 -9.45 -8.52
CA PRO A 73 11.44 -9.87 -8.07
C PRO A 73 12.55 -8.94 -8.59
N GLY A 74 13.41 -8.48 -7.68
CA GLY A 74 14.53 -7.59 -7.97
C GLY A 74 14.18 -6.10 -8.01
N ALA A 75 12.91 -5.73 -7.84
CA ALA A 75 12.52 -4.32 -7.82
C ALA A 75 13.07 -3.59 -6.59
N CYS A 76 13.37 -2.32 -6.77
CA CYS A 76 13.90 -1.47 -5.70
C CYS A 76 13.26 -0.08 -5.72
N VAL A 77 13.28 0.56 -4.56
CA VAL A 77 12.95 1.97 -4.39
C VAL A 77 14.20 2.69 -3.90
N PRO A 78 14.67 3.73 -4.61
CA PRO A 78 15.88 4.45 -4.24
C PRO A 78 15.78 5.08 -2.84
N MET A 79 16.93 5.51 -2.32
CA MET A 79 17.03 6.22 -1.06
C MET A 79 16.06 7.39 -1.01
N HIS A 80 15.25 7.43 0.04
CA HIS A 80 14.27 8.48 0.27
C HIS A 80 14.14 8.79 1.76
N VAL A 81 13.65 9.97 2.06
CA VAL A 81 13.38 10.45 3.41
C VAL A 81 11.89 10.43 3.66
N HIS A 82 11.49 9.94 4.83
CA HIS A 82 10.11 10.02 5.29
C HIS A 82 9.83 11.43 5.81
N THR A 83 8.99 12.18 5.11
CA THR A 83 8.57 13.54 5.53
C THR A 83 7.45 13.48 6.57
N GLY A 84 6.81 12.33 6.72
CA GLY A 84 5.84 11.99 7.75
C GLY A 84 6.00 10.52 8.13
N ASP A 85 5.29 10.10 9.15
CA ASP A 85 5.34 8.70 9.61
C ASP A 85 4.85 7.76 8.51
N GLU A 86 5.55 6.65 8.35
CA GLU A 86 5.22 5.57 7.43
C GLU A 86 5.08 4.25 8.18
N HIS A 87 4.04 3.50 7.86
CA HIS A 87 3.80 2.15 8.39
C HIS A 87 3.71 1.18 7.24
N ILE A 88 4.43 0.06 7.33
CA ILE A 88 4.44 -1.00 6.33
C ILE A 88 4.10 -2.32 7.00
N PHE A 89 3.20 -3.09 6.39
CA PHE A 89 2.96 -4.48 6.71
C PHE A 89 3.25 -5.34 5.49
N VAL A 90 4.16 -6.29 5.61
CA VAL A 90 4.50 -7.21 4.53
C VAL A 90 3.46 -8.33 4.47
N VAL A 91 2.66 -8.33 3.42
CA VAL A 91 1.55 -9.29 3.24
C VAL A 91 2.05 -10.59 2.63
N GLN A 92 2.91 -10.50 1.61
CA GLN A 92 3.50 -11.63 0.89
C GLN A 92 4.94 -11.30 0.47
N GLY A 93 5.76 -12.35 0.31
CA GLY A 93 7.14 -12.19 -0.09
C GLY A 93 8.01 -11.58 1.00
N SER A 94 8.97 -10.78 0.63
CA SER A 94 9.87 -10.11 1.55
C SER A 94 10.37 -8.77 1.02
N GLN A 95 10.64 -7.87 1.92
CA GLN A 95 11.30 -6.59 1.70
C GLN A 95 12.62 -6.56 2.47
N SER A 96 13.60 -5.83 1.97
CA SER A 96 14.86 -5.55 2.69
C SER A 96 15.26 -4.10 2.54
N ASP A 97 16.01 -3.61 3.50
CA ASP A 97 16.66 -2.31 3.51
C ASP A 97 18.03 -2.40 4.19
N GLU A 98 18.66 -1.27 4.47
CA GLU A 98 19.99 -1.22 5.08
C GLU A 98 20.05 -1.83 6.48
N GLN A 99 18.90 -2.01 7.15
CA GLN A 99 18.82 -2.51 8.52
C GLN A 99 18.48 -4.00 8.60
N GLY A 100 17.90 -4.58 7.55
CA GLY A 100 17.60 -6.01 7.58
C GLY A 100 16.60 -6.48 6.53
N ASP A 101 16.13 -7.71 6.74
CA ASP A 101 15.19 -8.41 5.89
C ASP A 101 13.85 -8.57 6.63
N TYR A 102 12.77 -8.34 5.91
CA TYR A 102 11.41 -8.32 6.45
C TYR A 102 10.52 -9.28 5.65
N PRO A 103 10.36 -10.53 6.14
CA PRO A 103 9.47 -11.50 5.50
C PRO A 103 7.99 -11.15 5.72
N ALA A 104 7.11 -11.88 5.03
CA ALA A 104 5.67 -11.77 5.23
C ALA A 104 5.28 -11.88 6.71
N GLY A 105 4.37 -11.03 7.15
CA GLY A 105 3.98 -10.88 8.56
C GLY A 105 4.79 -9.82 9.33
N SER A 106 5.84 -9.25 8.72
CA SER A 106 6.63 -8.18 9.34
C SER A 106 5.85 -6.86 9.33
N TYR A 107 5.97 -6.12 10.42
CA TYR A 107 5.53 -4.74 10.53
C TYR A 107 6.72 -3.81 10.70
N ILE A 108 6.75 -2.74 9.92
CA ILE A 108 7.85 -1.77 9.92
C ILE A 108 7.26 -0.39 10.19
N PHE A 109 7.83 0.32 11.13
CA PHE A 109 7.50 1.71 11.39
C PHE A 109 8.70 2.61 11.09
N ASN A 110 8.51 3.53 10.18
CA ASN A 110 9.49 4.53 9.79
C ASN A 110 9.03 5.92 10.25
N PRO A 111 9.51 6.43 11.39
CA PRO A 111 9.17 7.78 11.84
C PRO A 111 9.61 8.84 10.83
N ALA A 112 8.92 9.97 10.82
CA ALA A 112 9.32 11.15 10.07
C ALA A 112 10.79 11.51 10.35
N GLY A 113 11.54 11.83 9.30
CA GLY A 113 12.98 12.13 9.37
C GLY A 113 13.90 10.92 9.18
N THR A 114 13.39 9.70 9.20
CA THR A 114 14.17 8.51 8.85
C THR A 114 14.28 8.35 7.33
N SER A 115 15.30 7.62 6.90
CA SER A 115 15.56 7.37 5.47
C SER A 115 15.99 5.94 5.24
N HIS A 116 15.64 5.39 4.10
CA HIS A 116 16.12 4.11 3.62
C HIS A 116 15.98 3.98 2.09
N SER A 117 16.63 2.98 1.53
CA SER A 117 16.29 2.39 0.24
C SER A 117 15.58 1.05 0.48
N VAL A 118 14.75 0.62 -0.45
CA VAL A 118 14.00 -0.63 -0.32
C VAL A 118 14.33 -1.53 -1.50
N GLN A 119 14.48 -2.81 -1.22
CA GLN A 119 14.67 -3.85 -2.23
C GLN A 119 13.76 -5.04 -1.92
N SER A 120 13.29 -5.71 -2.96
CA SER A 120 12.62 -7.00 -2.82
C SER A 120 13.24 -8.00 -3.80
N GLU A 121 14.04 -8.91 -3.31
CA GLU A 121 14.71 -9.90 -4.16
C GLU A 121 13.72 -10.89 -4.78
N GLU A 122 12.79 -11.38 -3.99
CA GLU A 122 11.78 -12.37 -4.43
C GLU A 122 10.45 -11.75 -4.89
N GLY A 123 10.30 -10.44 -4.78
CA GLY A 123 9.03 -9.75 -4.93
C GLY A 123 8.24 -9.72 -3.63
N CYS A 124 7.34 -8.77 -3.50
CA CYS A 124 6.48 -8.68 -2.32
C CYS A 124 5.18 -7.93 -2.62
N LEU A 125 4.24 -8.14 -1.74
CA LEU A 125 3.03 -7.33 -1.59
C LEU A 125 3.06 -6.71 -0.19
N VAL A 126 2.96 -5.39 -0.09
CA VAL A 126 2.93 -4.68 1.18
C VAL A 126 1.71 -3.78 1.27
N LEU A 127 1.16 -3.69 2.48
CA LEU A 127 0.20 -2.65 2.86
C LEU A 127 0.98 -1.50 3.48
N ILE A 128 0.80 -0.30 2.97
CA ILE A 128 1.56 0.87 3.38
C ILE A 128 0.62 2.03 3.74
N GLN A 129 1.03 2.81 4.73
CA GLN A 129 0.36 4.05 5.14
C GLN A 129 1.39 5.16 5.27
N TRP A 130 1.11 6.30 4.64
CA TRP A 130 1.91 7.51 4.74
C TRP A 130 1.10 8.65 5.32
N ARG A 131 1.71 9.42 6.21
CA ARG A 131 1.17 10.72 6.65
C ARG A 131 1.46 11.84 5.66
N SER A 132 2.57 11.75 4.96
CA SER A 132 2.94 12.66 3.87
C SER A 132 3.84 11.96 2.85
N PRO A 133 3.97 12.48 1.61
CA PRO A 133 4.81 11.89 0.59
C PRO A 133 6.27 11.77 1.02
N VAL A 134 6.94 10.70 0.59
CA VAL A 134 8.40 10.58 0.76
C VAL A 134 9.13 11.54 -0.17
N ALA A 135 10.30 12.00 0.26
CA ALA A 135 11.20 12.82 -0.55
C ALA A 135 12.39 11.98 -1.01
N PHE A 136 12.56 11.84 -2.33
CA PHE A 136 13.71 11.15 -2.88
C PHE A 136 14.95 11.99 -2.78
N ILE A 137 16.05 11.37 -2.37
CA ILE A 137 17.37 12.00 -2.40
C ILE A 137 17.86 11.84 -3.83
N ASP A 138 17.94 12.93 -4.58
CA ASP A 138 18.50 12.91 -5.92
C ASP A 138 19.98 12.56 -5.84
N ASP A 139 20.32 11.34 -6.24
CA ASP A 139 21.67 10.92 -6.58
C ASP A 139 22.08 11.56 -7.93
N ASN A 140 21.88 12.83 -8.08
CA ASN A 140 22.38 13.54 -9.23
C ASN A 140 23.76 14.12 -8.86
N PRO A 141 24.86 13.45 -9.20
CA PRO A 141 26.15 14.08 -9.05
C PRO A 141 26.12 15.30 -9.94
N ILE A 142 26.24 16.46 -9.35
CA ILE A 142 26.44 17.70 -10.07
C ILE A 142 27.65 17.51 -10.96
N SER A 143 27.38 17.35 -12.23
CA SER A 143 28.41 17.33 -13.24
C SER A 143 28.93 18.74 -13.50
#